data_3bcd190d6217aa67bce46aa66f3718f7
#
_entry.id   3bcd190d6217aa67bce46aa66f3718f7
#
_cell.length_a   1.000
_cell.length_b   1.000
_cell.length_c   1.000
_cell.angle_alpha   90.00
_cell.angle_beta   90.00
_cell.angle_gamma   90.00
#
_symmetry.space_group_name_H-M   'P 1'
#
loop_
_entity.id
_entity.type
_entity.pdbx_description
1 polymer ?
#
loop_
_entity_poly.entity_id
_entity_poly.type
_entity_poly.pdbx_seq_one_letter_code
_entity_poly.pdbx_strand_id
1 'polypeptide(L)'
;VVTLAVLSMPFSANAADAPINAGAGTTVTVGDNYEIEMTGNGSTAVAAAQNANVTLGNDAKITVDGDSGYGVQTNGENSKIEFGDGAGIEMTGNAAVGVETSADNSHIKFGESAEIVLQGDYNYGASVWSENSSIEFGADAKITAVSNAVRVGGNDSQAIFGADAILTTSGDNAYTVHLGAASGSSITFDNGAVINSDGHASIGVFIERSGEVSFKDQAEIKVTGDFAYGVYLQNQYDGNVSKITFGDGAQIEAHGYNADGIHVEAENSTAEFGDDTVISVSGEDSTGVSFGGAGSKGVF
;
A
#
# COMPACT_ATOMS: atom_id res chain seq x y z
N VAL A 1 -6.27 -0.12 -33.21
CA VAL A 1 -7.21 -0.17 -32.07
C VAL A 1 -8.19 -1.29 -32.36
N VAL A 2 -8.02 -2.42 -31.71
CA VAL A 2 -9.01 -3.51 -31.75
C VAL A 2 -9.85 -3.36 -30.49
N THR A 3 -11.03 -2.81 -30.65
CA THR A 3 -12.03 -2.78 -29.56
C THR A 3 -12.63 -4.17 -29.47
N LEU A 4 -12.29 -4.93 -28.47
CA LEU A 4 -12.91 -6.21 -28.21
C LEU A 4 -14.01 -6.04 -27.17
N ALA A 5 -15.18 -6.26 -27.64
CA ALA A 5 -16.47 -6.58 -27.02
C ALA A 5 -16.73 -6.21 -25.54
N VAL A 6 -17.75 -5.38 -25.37
CA VAL A 6 -18.56 -5.36 -24.14
C VAL A 6 -19.21 -6.75 -23.98
N LEU A 7 -18.70 -7.56 -23.07
CA LEU A 7 -19.39 -8.76 -22.62
C LEU A 7 -20.37 -8.35 -21.52
N SER A 8 -21.57 -7.94 -21.89
CA SER A 8 -22.68 -7.93 -20.93
C SER A 8 -23.23 -9.35 -20.84
N MET A 9 -22.77 -10.13 -19.88
CA MET A 9 -23.41 -11.41 -19.58
C MET A 9 -24.57 -11.20 -18.60
N PRO A 10 -25.71 -11.84 -18.83
CA PRO A 10 -26.80 -11.81 -17.86
C PRO A 10 -26.42 -12.64 -16.63
N PHE A 11 -26.72 -12.09 -15.48
CA PHE A 11 -26.55 -12.67 -14.16
C PHE A 11 -27.06 -14.11 -14.10
N SER A 12 -26.18 -15.07 -13.91
CA SER A 12 -26.50 -16.40 -13.39
C SER A 12 -25.71 -16.62 -12.10
N ALA A 13 -26.40 -16.86 -11.02
CA ALA A 13 -25.82 -17.15 -9.73
C ALA A 13 -24.92 -18.39 -9.81
N ASN A 14 -23.67 -18.31 -9.25
CA ASN A 14 -22.78 -19.39 -8.86
C ASN A 14 -21.81 -20.00 -9.89
N ALA A 15 -21.21 -19.24 -10.77
CA ALA A 15 -19.93 -19.65 -11.35
C ALA A 15 -19.00 -18.42 -11.40
N ALA A 16 -17.78 -18.57 -10.88
CA ALA A 16 -16.77 -17.51 -11.00
C ALA A 16 -16.50 -17.16 -12.46
N ASP A 17 -16.28 -15.89 -12.74
CA ASP A 17 -15.95 -15.39 -14.07
C ASP A 17 -14.50 -15.77 -14.45
N ALA A 18 -14.16 -15.66 -15.72
CA ALA A 18 -12.80 -15.98 -16.16
C ALA A 18 -11.80 -14.89 -15.76
N PRO A 19 -10.53 -15.25 -15.51
CA PRO A 19 -9.48 -14.27 -15.28
C PRO A 19 -9.31 -13.34 -16.48
N ILE A 20 -8.94 -12.08 -16.20
CA ILE A 20 -8.77 -11.05 -17.23
C ILE A 20 -7.29 -10.93 -17.58
N ASN A 21 -6.94 -11.28 -18.83
CA ASN A 21 -5.61 -11.07 -19.38
C ASN A 21 -5.70 -10.16 -20.61
N ALA A 22 -5.59 -8.86 -20.40
CA ALA A 22 -5.62 -7.88 -21.48
C ALA A 22 -4.31 -7.90 -22.26
N GLY A 23 -4.35 -8.33 -23.53
CA GLY A 23 -3.19 -8.33 -24.41
C GLY A 23 -2.71 -6.91 -24.77
N ALA A 24 -1.52 -6.81 -25.36
CA ALA A 24 -0.93 -5.51 -25.71
C ALA A 24 -1.88 -4.65 -26.58
N GLY A 25 -2.07 -3.40 -26.19
CA GLY A 25 -2.89 -2.42 -26.92
C GLY A 25 -4.40 -2.72 -26.89
N THR A 26 -4.86 -3.64 -26.07
CA THR A 26 -6.28 -3.99 -25.97
C THR A 26 -6.99 -3.22 -24.86
N THR A 27 -8.30 -3.07 -24.99
CA THR A 27 -9.19 -2.56 -23.94
C THR A 27 -10.19 -3.62 -23.55
N VAL A 28 -10.27 -3.94 -22.27
CA VAL A 28 -11.24 -4.86 -21.69
C VAL A 28 -12.10 -4.10 -20.71
N THR A 29 -13.42 -4.21 -20.82
CA THR A 29 -14.37 -3.62 -19.87
C THR A 29 -15.35 -4.69 -19.43
N VAL A 30 -15.50 -4.87 -18.13
CA VAL A 30 -16.49 -5.74 -17.52
C VAL A 30 -17.41 -4.93 -16.61
N GLY A 31 -18.61 -5.41 -16.39
CA GLY A 31 -19.64 -4.72 -15.60
C GLY A 31 -19.43 -4.89 -14.10
N ASP A 32 -20.44 -4.47 -13.33
CA ASP A 32 -20.50 -4.59 -11.89
C ASP A 32 -20.61 -6.05 -11.44
N ASN A 33 -20.16 -6.34 -10.21
CA ASN A 33 -20.21 -7.65 -9.58
C ASN A 33 -19.47 -8.76 -10.36
N TYR A 34 -18.39 -8.40 -11.07
CA TYR A 34 -17.55 -9.39 -11.74
C TYR A 34 -16.73 -10.16 -10.70
N GLU A 35 -16.80 -11.48 -10.72
CA GLU A 35 -16.21 -12.35 -9.70
C GLU A 35 -15.19 -13.31 -10.31
N ILE A 36 -13.93 -13.25 -9.83
CA ILE A 36 -12.86 -14.13 -10.27
C ILE A 36 -12.41 -14.99 -9.10
N GLU A 37 -12.43 -16.32 -9.28
CA GLU A 37 -11.86 -17.27 -8.34
C GLU A 37 -10.74 -18.05 -9.02
N MET A 38 -9.56 -18.04 -8.42
CA MET A 38 -8.39 -18.75 -8.95
C MET A 38 -7.77 -19.63 -7.87
N THR A 39 -7.31 -20.81 -8.30
CA THR A 39 -6.57 -21.73 -7.45
C THR A 39 -5.26 -22.11 -8.11
N GLY A 40 -4.21 -22.25 -7.30
CA GLY A 40 -2.88 -22.68 -7.77
C GLY A 40 -1.82 -21.60 -7.70
N ASN A 41 -0.58 -22.03 -7.49
CA ASN A 41 0.56 -21.14 -7.29
C ASN A 41 0.88 -20.31 -8.53
N GLY A 42 1.27 -19.05 -8.32
CA GLY A 42 1.63 -18.13 -9.39
C GLY A 42 0.47 -17.64 -10.27
N SER A 43 -0.77 -17.84 -9.82
CA SER A 43 -1.96 -17.38 -10.55
C SER A 43 -2.07 -15.86 -10.57
N THR A 44 -2.54 -15.29 -11.68
CA THR A 44 -2.85 -13.86 -11.81
C THR A 44 -4.30 -13.70 -12.25
N ALA A 45 -5.11 -13.01 -11.43
CA ALA A 45 -6.55 -12.89 -11.74
C ALA A 45 -6.82 -11.77 -12.76
N VAL A 46 -6.19 -10.60 -12.63
CA VAL A 46 -6.31 -9.49 -13.58
C VAL A 46 -4.92 -9.02 -14.01
N ALA A 47 -4.64 -9.09 -15.31
CA ALA A 47 -3.37 -8.65 -15.88
C ALA A 47 -3.58 -7.69 -17.07
N ALA A 48 -2.74 -6.64 -17.15
CA ALA A 48 -2.69 -5.72 -18.26
C ALA A 48 -1.28 -5.67 -18.86
N ALA A 49 -1.17 -6.09 -20.15
CA ALA A 49 0.07 -6.01 -20.92
C ALA A 49 0.30 -4.59 -21.48
N GLN A 50 1.38 -4.39 -22.22
CA GLN A 50 1.79 -3.09 -22.74
C GLN A 50 0.65 -2.31 -23.45
N ASN A 51 0.42 -1.08 -23.04
CA ASN A 51 -0.64 -0.19 -23.54
C ASN A 51 -2.06 -0.78 -23.42
N ALA A 52 -2.27 -1.76 -22.55
CA ALA A 52 -3.60 -2.33 -22.32
C ALA A 52 -4.36 -1.50 -21.28
N ASN A 53 -5.68 -1.46 -21.42
CA ASN A 53 -6.59 -0.85 -20.46
C ASN A 53 -7.62 -1.87 -20.00
N VAL A 54 -7.79 -2.01 -18.68
CA VAL A 54 -8.81 -2.86 -18.08
C VAL A 54 -9.69 -2.01 -17.19
N THR A 55 -10.99 -2.15 -17.32
CA THR A 55 -11.96 -1.49 -16.44
C THR A 55 -12.92 -2.55 -15.90
N LEU A 56 -13.02 -2.60 -14.56
CA LEU A 56 -14.02 -3.41 -13.85
C LEU A 56 -15.02 -2.46 -13.18
N GLY A 57 -16.29 -2.83 -13.21
CA GLY A 57 -17.37 -2.07 -12.57
C GLY A 57 -17.29 -2.14 -11.04
N ASN A 58 -18.37 -1.73 -10.39
CA ASN A 58 -18.48 -1.74 -8.92
C ASN A 58 -18.58 -3.18 -8.39
N ASP A 59 -18.21 -3.35 -7.12
CA ASP A 59 -18.32 -4.61 -6.39
C ASP A 59 -17.63 -5.81 -7.07
N ALA A 60 -16.56 -5.54 -7.84
CA ALA A 60 -15.74 -6.61 -8.41
C ALA A 60 -15.03 -7.38 -7.30
N LYS A 61 -15.04 -8.73 -7.37
CA LYS A 61 -14.40 -9.61 -6.38
C LYS A 61 -13.36 -10.49 -7.01
N ILE A 62 -12.20 -10.59 -6.36
CA ILE A 62 -11.08 -11.41 -6.76
C ILE A 62 -10.67 -12.28 -5.58
N THR A 63 -10.69 -13.59 -5.76
CA THR A 63 -10.18 -14.56 -4.78
C THR A 63 -9.06 -15.38 -5.43
N VAL A 64 -7.88 -15.40 -4.81
CA VAL A 64 -6.73 -16.21 -5.28
C VAL A 64 -6.24 -17.08 -4.14
N ASP A 65 -6.31 -18.41 -4.33
CA ASP A 65 -5.81 -19.42 -3.41
C ASP A 65 -4.57 -20.09 -4.00
N GLY A 66 -3.42 -19.82 -3.41
CA GLY A 66 -2.12 -20.37 -3.84
C GLY A 66 -0.97 -19.40 -3.59
N ASP A 67 0.23 -19.97 -3.43
CA ASP A 67 1.45 -19.19 -3.16
C ASP A 67 1.89 -18.38 -4.38
N SER A 68 2.51 -17.22 -4.13
CA SER A 68 3.10 -16.34 -5.15
C SER A 68 2.12 -15.88 -6.23
N GLY A 69 0.83 -15.78 -5.89
CA GLY A 69 -0.22 -15.28 -6.78
C GLY A 69 -0.30 -13.76 -6.81
N TYR A 70 -0.93 -13.24 -7.86
CA TYR A 70 -1.27 -11.82 -8.00
C TYR A 70 -2.78 -11.67 -8.15
N GLY A 71 -3.36 -10.80 -7.35
CA GLY A 71 -4.76 -10.39 -7.56
C GLY A 71 -4.86 -9.54 -8.83
N VAL A 72 -4.10 -8.44 -8.88
CA VAL A 72 -4.10 -7.47 -9.97
C VAL A 72 -2.66 -7.07 -10.32
N GLN A 73 -2.29 -7.13 -11.61
CA GLN A 73 -0.93 -6.77 -12.04
C GLN A 73 -0.93 -6.00 -13.35
N THR A 74 -0.21 -4.87 -13.40
CA THR A 74 0.23 -4.28 -14.67
C THR A 74 1.60 -4.83 -15.00
N ASN A 75 1.69 -5.69 -16.01
CA ASN A 75 2.93 -6.37 -16.43
C ASN A 75 3.50 -5.86 -17.77
N GLY A 76 2.94 -4.78 -18.30
CA GLY A 76 3.42 -4.11 -19.50
C GLY A 76 3.36 -2.58 -19.36
N GLU A 77 4.34 -1.89 -19.95
CA GLU A 77 4.45 -0.44 -19.91
C GLU A 77 3.20 0.30 -20.38
N ASN A 78 2.92 1.45 -19.79
CA ASN A 78 1.79 2.32 -20.13
C ASN A 78 0.43 1.62 -19.99
N SER A 79 0.32 0.63 -19.13
CA SER A 79 -0.94 -0.09 -18.91
C SER A 79 -1.76 0.53 -17.78
N LYS A 80 -3.06 0.31 -17.82
CA LYS A 80 -4.00 0.86 -16.87
C LYS A 80 -5.04 -0.15 -16.44
N ILE A 81 -5.30 -0.21 -15.12
CA ILE A 81 -6.39 -1.01 -14.56
C ILE A 81 -7.22 -0.11 -13.65
N GLU A 82 -8.53 -0.08 -13.86
CA GLU A 82 -9.46 0.71 -13.07
C GLU A 82 -10.58 -0.16 -12.51
N PHE A 83 -10.87 0.02 -11.24
CA PHE A 83 -11.99 -0.59 -10.53
C PHE A 83 -12.99 0.49 -10.12
N GLY A 84 -14.28 0.16 -10.16
CA GLY A 84 -15.32 0.94 -9.51
C GLY A 84 -15.25 0.83 -7.99
N ASP A 85 -16.31 1.25 -7.30
CA ASP A 85 -16.42 1.23 -5.85
C ASP A 85 -16.64 -0.20 -5.33
N GLY A 86 -16.25 -0.46 -4.07
CA GLY A 86 -16.50 -1.72 -3.38
C GLY A 86 -15.68 -2.91 -3.87
N ALA A 87 -14.60 -2.69 -4.62
CA ALA A 87 -13.75 -3.78 -5.11
C ALA A 87 -13.12 -4.57 -3.95
N GLY A 88 -13.20 -5.90 -4.00
CA GLY A 88 -12.63 -6.83 -3.01
C GLY A 88 -11.55 -7.73 -3.59
N ILE A 89 -10.41 -7.88 -2.90
CA ILE A 89 -9.34 -8.82 -3.24
C ILE A 89 -9.00 -9.64 -2.02
N GLU A 90 -9.15 -10.95 -2.09
CA GLU A 90 -8.80 -11.88 -1.02
C GLU A 90 -7.76 -12.89 -1.52
N MET A 91 -6.66 -13.06 -0.77
CA MET A 91 -5.59 -14.00 -1.12
C MET A 91 -5.15 -14.81 0.11
N THR A 92 -4.97 -16.13 -0.06
CA THR A 92 -4.66 -17.03 1.05
C THR A 92 -3.24 -17.62 1.00
N GLY A 93 -2.47 -17.39 -0.05
CA GLY A 93 -1.14 -17.95 -0.21
C GLY A 93 0.00 -17.11 0.36
N ASN A 94 1.17 -17.75 0.58
CA ASN A 94 2.40 -17.05 0.94
C ASN A 94 2.99 -16.31 -0.27
N ALA A 95 3.76 -15.25 0.00
CA ALA A 95 4.38 -14.41 -1.01
C ALA A 95 3.39 -13.90 -2.08
N ALA A 96 2.14 -13.74 -1.69
CA ALA A 96 1.07 -13.24 -2.56
C ALA A 96 1.10 -11.71 -2.64
N VAL A 97 0.68 -11.16 -3.77
CA VAL A 97 0.59 -9.71 -3.99
C VAL A 97 -0.84 -9.34 -4.40
N GLY A 98 -1.51 -8.54 -3.57
CA GLY A 98 -2.87 -8.11 -3.87
C GLY A 98 -2.93 -7.30 -5.17
N VAL A 99 -2.13 -6.23 -5.23
CA VAL A 99 -2.09 -5.31 -6.37
C VAL A 99 -0.65 -4.90 -6.66
N GLU A 100 -0.21 -4.96 -7.93
CA GLU A 100 1.16 -4.59 -8.31
C GLU A 100 1.23 -3.81 -9.62
N THR A 101 2.03 -2.73 -9.61
CA THR A 101 2.59 -2.17 -10.84
C THR A 101 4.02 -2.68 -11.01
N SER A 102 4.25 -3.54 -12.01
CA SER A 102 5.56 -4.13 -12.29
C SER A 102 6.18 -3.67 -13.62
N ALA A 103 5.53 -2.74 -14.31
CA ALA A 103 6.03 -2.14 -15.55
C ALA A 103 5.85 -0.62 -15.53
N ASP A 104 6.79 0.11 -16.14
CA ASP A 104 6.88 1.56 -16.07
C ASP A 104 5.67 2.29 -16.67
N ASN A 105 5.42 3.49 -16.15
CA ASN A 105 4.32 4.37 -16.57
C ASN A 105 2.94 3.69 -16.46
N SER A 106 2.76 2.81 -15.48
CA SER A 106 1.55 2.03 -15.31
C SER A 106 0.74 2.48 -14.10
N HIS A 107 -0.58 2.39 -14.21
CA HIS A 107 -1.48 2.92 -13.20
C HIS A 107 -2.57 1.93 -12.83
N ILE A 108 -2.82 1.78 -11.54
CA ILE A 108 -3.95 1.02 -11.01
C ILE A 108 -4.77 1.95 -10.14
N LYS A 109 -6.08 1.98 -10.34
CA LYS A 109 -6.98 2.82 -9.57
C LYS A 109 -8.18 2.04 -9.06
N PHE A 110 -8.50 2.26 -7.80
CA PHE A 110 -9.71 1.77 -7.13
C PHE A 110 -10.63 2.93 -6.79
N GLY A 111 -11.94 2.71 -6.90
CA GLY A 111 -12.96 3.58 -6.37
C GLY A 111 -12.99 3.60 -4.84
N GLU A 112 -14.09 4.04 -4.25
CA GLU A 112 -14.28 4.09 -2.81
C GLU A 112 -14.48 2.68 -2.22
N SER A 113 -14.16 2.51 -0.93
CA SER A 113 -14.40 1.30 -0.14
C SER A 113 -13.74 0.02 -0.71
N ALA A 114 -12.59 0.14 -1.38
CA ALA A 114 -11.83 -1.01 -1.81
C ALA A 114 -11.28 -1.79 -0.60
N GLU A 115 -11.36 -3.13 -0.63
CA GLU A 115 -10.87 -4.00 0.44
C GLU A 115 -9.88 -5.02 -0.10
N ILE A 116 -8.67 -5.08 0.49
CA ILE A 116 -7.63 -6.05 0.15
C ILE A 116 -7.23 -6.81 1.39
N VAL A 117 -7.40 -8.14 1.37
CA VAL A 117 -7.09 -9.02 2.51
C VAL A 117 -6.13 -10.12 2.06
N LEU A 118 -4.95 -10.17 2.67
CA LEU A 118 -3.96 -11.20 2.41
C LEU A 118 -3.67 -12.00 3.68
N GLN A 119 -3.85 -13.32 3.57
CA GLN A 119 -3.59 -14.29 4.61
C GLN A 119 -2.40 -15.14 4.16
N GLY A 120 -1.30 -15.07 4.83
CA GLY A 120 -0.07 -15.78 4.48
C GLY A 120 1.15 -14.90 4.70
N ASP A 121 2.31 -15.51 4.77
CA ASP A 121 3.55 -14.79 5.06
C ASP A 121 4.15 -14.16 3.81
N TYR A 122 5.00 -13.13 4.01
CA TYR A 122 5.78 -12.44 2.95
C TYR A 122 4.92 -11.80 1.86
N ASN A 123 3.72 -11.37 2.21
CA ASN A 123 2.77 -10.78 1.26
C ASN A 123 2.87 -9.25 1.19
N TYR A 124 2.31 -8.71 0.08
CA TYR A 124 2.17 -7.27 -0.16
C TYR A 124 0.73 -6.95 -0.55
N GLY A 125 0.07 -6.09 0.21
CA GLY A 125 -1.29 -5.65 -0.13
C GLY A 125 -1.30 -4.86 -1.44
N ALA A 126 -0.52 -3.78 -1.50
CA ALA A 126 -0.29 -2.99 -2.71
C ALA A 126 1.21 -2.71 -2.89
N SER A 127 1.72 -2.88 -4.10
CA SER A 127 3.15 -2.73 -4.41
C SER A 127 3.39 -1.97 -5.70
N VAL A 128 4.15 -0.87 -5.63
CA VAL A 128 4.59 -0.09 -6.79
C VAL A 128 6.09 -0.32 -6.98
N TRP A 129 6.46 -1.21 -7.92
CA TRP A 129 7.86 -1.58 -8.18
C TRP A 129 8.50 -0.84 -9.36
N SER A 130 7.69 -0.34 -10.27
CA SER A 130 8.11 0.24 -11.54
C SER A 130 8.24 1.77 -11.44
N GLU A 131 8.97 2.38 -12.39
CA GLU A 131 9.17 3.83 -12.45
C GLU A 131 7.93 4.56 -13.00
N ASN A 132 7.72 5.80 -12.57
CA ASN A 132 6.61 6.66 -13.01
C ASN A 132 5.24 5.99 -12.91
N SER A 133 5.03 5.19 -11.89
CA SER A 133 3.82 4.37 -11.76
C SER A 133 3.04 4.71 -10.50
N SER A 134 1.75 4.43 -10.50
CA SER A 134 0.92 4.70 -9.33
C SER A 134 -0.12 3.61 -9.04
N ILE A 135 -0.44 3.50 -7.74
CA ILE A 135 -1.65 2.85 -7.26
C ILE A 135 -2.45 3.90 -6.48
N GLU A 136 -3.71 4.08 -6.85
CA GLU A 136 -4.62 5.05 -6.22
C GLU A 136 -5.82 4.32 -5.62
N PHE A 137 -6.16 4.65 -4.39
CA PHE A 137 -7.36 4.18 -3.68
C PHE A 137 -8.27 5.36 -3.36
N GLY A 138 -9.57 5.20 -3.58
CA GLY A 138 -10.59 6.12 -3.13
C GLY A 138 -10.72 6.17 -1.60
N ALA A 139 -11.73 6.85 -1.09
CA ALA A 139 -12.02 6.91 0.35
C ALA A 139 -12.38 5.54 0.93
N ASP A 140 -12.25 5.37 2.24
CA ASP A 140 -12.61 4.17 3.00
C ASP A 140 -11.87 2.89 2.55
N ALA A 141 -10.73 3.01 1.89
CA ALA A 141 -9.93 1.86 1.46
C ALA A 141 -9.37 1.09 2.67
N LYS A 142 -9.42 -0.25 2.60
CA LYS A 142 -8.88 -1.13 3.65
C LYS A 142 -7.88 -2.11 3.08
N ILE A 143 -6.69 -2.18 3.69
CA ILE A 143 -5.68 -3.17 3.34
C ILE A 143 -5.26 -3.90 4.61
N THR A 144 -5.45 -5.22 4.63
CA THR A 144 -5.01 -6.09 5.71
C THR A 144 -4.01 -7.10 5.15
N ALA A 145 -2.83 -7.15 5.72
CA ALA A 145 -1.76 -8.04 5.30
C ALA A 145 -1.01 -8.61 6.53
N VAL A 146 -0.27 -9.69 6.37
CA VAL A 146 0.60 -10.18 7.43
C VAL A 146 1.92 -9.41 7.42
N SER A 147 2.53 -9.17 6.25
CA SER A 147 3.88 -8.60 6.17
C SER A 147 3.91 -7.13 5.74
N ASN A 148 3.36 -6.78 4.58
CA ASN A 148 3.36 -5.39 4.09
C ASN A 148 1.98 -4.99 3.57
N ALA A 149 1.41 -3.89 4.06
CA ALA A 149 0.15 -3.42 3.50
C ALA A 149 0.39 -2.60 2.22
N VAL A 150 1.32 -1.64 2.23
CA VAL A 150 1.69 -0.89 1.03
C VAL A 150 3.19 -0.71 0.91
N ARG A 151 3.72 -0.86 -0.31
CA ARG A 151 5.12 -0.59 -0.64
C ARG A 151 5.26 0.22 -1.92
N VAL A 152 6.14 1.23 -1.89
CA VAL A 152 6.59 1.96 -3.08
C VAL A 152 8.11 1.79 -3.20
N GLY A 153 8.55 1.09 -4.24
CA GLY A 153 9.95 0.77 -4.51
C GLY A 153 10.48 1.35 -5.84
N GLY A 154 9.60 1.74 -6.77
CA GLY A 154 9.96 2.40 -8.02
C GLY A 154 10.29 3.88 -7.83
N ASN A 155 11.22 4.43 -8.62
CA ASN A 155 11.51 5.86 -8.62
C ASN A 155 10.36 6.66 -9.26
N ASP A 156 10.19 7.91 -8.82
CA ASP A 156 9.16 8.83 -9.33
C ASP A 156 7.74 8.23 -9.30
N SER A 157 7.50 7.35 -8.33
CA SER A 157 6.30 6.54 -8.23
C SER A 157 5.53 6.82 -6.95
N GLN A 158 4.25 6.47 -6.91
CA GLN A 158 3.41 6.87 -5.80
C GLN A 158 2.30 5.87 -5.45
N ALA A 159 1.95 5.86 -4.16
CA ALA A 159 0.70 5.30 -3.68
C ALA A 159 -0.14 6.43 -3.06
N ILE A 160 -1.42 6.51 -3.42
CA ILE A 160 -2.33 7.58 -2.98
C ILE A 160 -3.56 6.95 -2.35
N PHE A 161 -3.89 7.39 -1.15
CA PHE A 161 -5.05 6.95 -0.40
C PHE A 161 -6.00 8.11 -0.14
N GLY A 162 -7.28 7.91 -0.43
CA GLY A 162 -8.35 8.83 -0.07
C GLY A 162 -8.59 8.87 1.45
N ALA A 163 -9.60 9.63 1.86
CA ALA A 163 -9.94 9.80 3.27
C ALA A 163 -10.31 8.47 3.94
N ASP A 164 -10.06 8.42 5.26
CA ASP A 164 -10.45 7.30 6.13
C ASP A 164 -9.86 5.93 5.71
N ALA A 165 -8.70 5.93 5.04
CA ALA A 165 -8.01 4.71 4.67
C ALA A 165 -7.47 3.97 5.91
N ILE A 166 -7.64 2.64 5.96
CA ILE A 166 -7.18 1.79 7.08
C ILE A 166 -6.20 0.74 6.55
N LEU A 167 -4.96 0.80 7.01
CA LEU A 167 -3.92 -0.17 6.68
C LEU A 167 -3.52 -0.94 7.94
N THR A 168 -3.50 -2.27 7.87
CA THR A 168 -3.19 -3.12 9.03
C THR A 168 -2.21 -4.22 8.65
N THR A 169 -1.18 -4.42 9.49
CA THR A 169 -0.30 -5.59 9.44
C THR A 169 -0.25 -6.29 10.80
N SER A 170 0.01 -7.61 10.80
CA SER A 170 -0.04 -8.43 12.01
C SER A 170 1.15 -9.38 12.19
N GLY A 171 2.17 -9.30 11.34
CA GLY A 171 3.33 -10.18 11.41
C GLY A 171 4.55 -9.55 12.07
N ASP A 172 5.47 -10.38 12.57
CA ASP A 172 6.76 -9.93 13.04
C ASP A 172 7.58 -9.33 11.89
N ASN A 173 8.32 -8.25 12.16
CA ASN A 173 9.10 -7.49 11.16
C ASN A 173 8.25 -6.96 9.99
N ALA A 174 6.98 -6.75 10.21
CA ALA A 174 6.07 -6.21 9.19
C ALA A 174 6.27 -4.71 8.99
N TYR A 175 6.02 -4.23 7.78
CA TYR A 175 5.97 -2.80 7.45
C TYR A 175 4.60 -2.44 6.92
N THR A 176 3.81 -1.69 7.69
CA THR A 176 2.46 -1.33 7.21
C THR A 176 2.54 -0.38 6.04
N VAL A 177 3.39 0.65 6.13
CA VAL A 177 3.70 1.60 5.04
C VAL A 177 5.20 1.59 4.79
N HIS A 178 5.64 1.21 3.58
CA HIS A 178 7.05 1.11 3.24
C HIS A 178 7.40 1.92 1.98
N LEU A 179 8.19 2.95 2.14
CA LEU A 179 8.78 3.72 1.04
C LEU A 179 10.26 3.34 0.90
N GLY A 180 10.56 2.47 -0.07
CA GLY A 180 11.90 1.93 -0.33
C GLY A 180 12.59 2.49 -1.57
N ALA A 181 11.98 3.47 -2.25
CA ALA A 181 12.48 4.07 -3.48
C ALA A 181 13.71 4.96 -3.29
N ALA A 182 14.50 5.14 -4.34
CA ALA A 182 15.71 5.95 -4.29
C ALA A 182 15.48 7.46 -4.52
N SER A 183 14.45 7.86 -5.27
CA SER A 183 14.17 9.29 -5.53
C SER A 183 12.75 9.54 -6.02
N GLY A 184 12.24 10.75 -5.78
CA GLY A 184 11.02 11.28 -6.39
C GLY A 184 9.70 10.61 -5.99
N SER A 185 9.74 9.63 -5.10
CA SER A 185 8.58 8.81 -4.79
C SER A 185 7.86 9.25 -3.53
N SER A 186 6.57 8.95 -3.47
CA SER A 186 5.74 9.34 -2.32
C SER A 186 4.63 8.34 -1.99
N ILE A 187 4.21 8.39 -0.72
CA ILE A 187 2.97 7.77 -0.26
C ILE A 187 2.14 8.85 0.42
N THR A 188 0.93 9.07 -0.05
CA THR A 188 0.08 10.16 0.43
C THR A 188 -1.24 9.63 0.96
N PHE A 189 -1.62 10.11 2.14
CA PHE A 189 -2.89 9.81 2.78
C PHE A 189 -3.71 11.09 2.95
N ASP A 190 -5.00 11.02 2.63
CA ASP A 190 -5.96 12.07 2.95
C ASP A 190 -6.37 11.98 4.44
N ASN A 191 -7.32 12.81 4.89
CA ASN A 191 -7.73 12.93 6.28
C ASN A 191 -8.19 11.59 6.88
N GLY A 192 -7.93 11.39 8.17
CA GLY A 192 -8.46 10.27 8.94
C GLY A 192 -7.77 8.92 8.67
N ALA A 193 -6.60 8.90 8.03
CA ALA A 193 -5.90 7.66 7.78
C ALA A 193 -5.48 6.94 9.07
N VAL A 194 -5.67 5.61 9.12
CA VAL A 194 -5.33 4.75 10.27
C VAL A 194 -4.31 3.70 9.83
N ILE A 195 -3.16 3.68 10.50
CA ILE A 195 -2.07 2.73 10.27
C ILE A 195 -1.88 1.88 11.53
N ASN A 196 -2.20 0.59 11.44
CA ASN A 196 -2.02 -0.35 12.53
C ASN A 196 -0.92 -1.36 12.21
N SER A 197 0.01 -1.56 13.13
CA SER A 197 1.07 -2.56 13.01
C SER A 197 1.16 -3.36 14.31
N ASP A 198 0.96 -4.68 14.25
CA ASP A 198 1.02 -5.57 15.41
C ASP A 198 2.03 -6.68 15.13
N GLY A 199 3.05 -6.79 15.98
CA GLY A 199 4.10 -7.80 15.87
C GLY A 199 5.44 -7.30 16.41
N HIS A 200 6.32 -8.24 16.73
CA HIS A 200 7.69 -7.96 17.17
C HIS A 200 8.48 -7.26 16.07
N ALA A 201 9.18 -6.17 16.42
CA ALA A 201 9.99 -5.37 15.50
C ALA A 201 9.21 -4.88 14.24
N SER A 202 7.90 -4.69 14.38
CA SER A 202 7.06 -4.16 13.29
C SER A 202 7.18 -2.64 13.19
N ILE A 203 6.91 -2.09 12.00
CA ILE A 203 7.03 -0.65 11.74
C ILE A 203 5.74 -0.14 11.09
N GLY A 204 5.13 0.88 11.68
CA GLY A 204 3.95 1.53 11.11
C GLY A 204 4.28 2.22 9.79
N VAL A 205 5.25 3.14 9.80
CA VAL A 205 5.73 3.85 8.60
C VAL A 205 7.24 3.76 8.50
N PHE A 206 7.74 3.15 7.44
CA PHE A 206 9.15 2.99 7.16
C PHE A 206 9.57 3.74 5.89
N ILE A 207 10.50 4.70 6.00
CA ILE A 207 11.17 5.33 4.86
C ILE A 207 12.61 4.86 4.85
N GLU A 208 12.92 3.93 3.93
CA GLU A 208 14.21 3.22 3.91
C GLU A 208 15.33 4.02 3.22
N ARG A 209 15.00 4.81 2.18
CA ARG A 209 16.02 5.51 1.37
C ARG A 209 15.76 7.00 1.23
N SER A 210 14.79 7.37 0.41
CA SER A 210 14.42 8.77 0.19
C SER A 210 12.95 8.89 -0.25
N GLY A 211 12.44 10.10 -0.24
CA GLY A 211 11.09 10.39 -0.65
C GLY A 211 10.24 10.94 0.49
N GLU A 212 8.95 11.05 0.24
CA GLU A 212 8.02 11.68 1.17
C GLU A 212 6.83 10.77 1.48
N VAL A 213 6.55 10.62 2.78
CA VAL A 213 5.25 10.11 3.23
C VAL A 213 4.48 11.26 3.87
N SER A 214 3.27 11.51 3.42
CA SER A 214 2.45 12.60 3.91
C SER A 214 1.07 12.14 4.36
N PHE A 215 0.69 12.61 5.51
CA PHE A 215 -0.63 12.45 6.09
C PHE A 215 -1.28 13.81 6.21
N LYS A 216 -2.54 13.95 5.80
CA LYS A 216 -3.35 15.10 6.13
C LYS A 216 -3.85 15.00 7.58
N ASP A 217 -4.90 15.72 7.92
CA ASP A 217 -5.37 15.86 9.29
C ASP A 217 -5.90 14.56 9.90
N GLN A 218 -5.78 14.43 11.22
CA GLN A 218 -6.35 13.36 12.03
C GLN A 218 -5.83 11.96 11.69
N ALA A 219 -4.58 11.86 11.24
CA ALA A 219 -3.93 10.57 11.04
C ALA A 219 -3.69 9.86 12.38
N GLU A 220 -3.90 8.54 12.40
CA GLU A 220 -3.60 7.67 13.55
C GLU A 220 -2.57 6.62 13.14
N ILE A 221 -1.45 6.52 13.87
CA ILE A 221 -0.48 5.45 13.73
C ILE A 221 -0.38 4.73 15.05
N LYS A 222 -0.68 3.42 15.06
CA LYS A 222 -0.59 2.59 16.25
C LYS A 222 0.25 1.37 15.99
N VAL A 223 1.30 1.21 16.80
CA VAL A 223 2.13 0.00 16.76
C VAL A 223 2.12 -0.68 18.11
N THR A 224 2.04 -2.02 18.10
CA THR A 224 2.11 -2.85 19.29
C THR A 224 3.12 -3.97 19.05
N GLY A 225 4.05 -4.13 19.98
CA GLY A 225 5.09 -5.16 19.93
C GLY A 225 6.42 -4.65 20.45
N ASP A 226 7.25 -5.57 20.93
CA ASP A 226 8.60 -5.21 21.38
C ASP A 226 9.46 -4.80 20.19
N PHE A 227 10.31 -3.78 20.37
CA PHE A 227 11.18 -3.20 19.33
C PHE A 227 10.43 -2.62 18.14
N ALA A 228 9.16 -2.27 18.30
CA ALA A 228 8.35 -1.70 17.23
C ALA A 228 8.59 -0.19 17.07
N TYR A 229 8.37 0.33 15.85
CA TYR A 229 8.48 1.76 15.55
C TYR A 229 7.17 2.28 14.97
N GLY A 230 6.62 3.36 15.53
CA GLY A 230 5.51 4.08 14.89
C GLY A 230 5.95 4.60 13.53
N VAL A 231 7.05 5.36 13.52
CA VAL A 231 7.68 5.90 12.32
C VAL A 231 9.20 5.68 12.39
N TYR A 232 9.78 5.14 11.33
CA TYR A 232 11.21 4.97 11.20
C TYR A 232 11.74 5.54 9.88
N LEU A 233 12.61 6.54 9.96
CA LEU A 233 13.34 7.08 8.83
C LEU A 233 14.79 6.59 8.89
N GLN A 234 15.15 5.72 7.96
CA GLN A 234 16.50 5.19 7.79
C GLN A 234 17.08 5.65 6.46
N ASN A 235 18.35 6.00 6.44
CA ASN A 235 19.06 6.35 5.21
C ASN A 235 20.25 5.41 5.08
N GLN A 236 20.14 4.43 4.20
CA GLN A 236 21.24 3.48 3.96
C GLN A 236 22.33 4.02 3.02
N TYR A 237 22.09 5.18 2.37
CA TYR A 237 23.00 5.72 1.36
C TYR A 237 23.17 7.22 1.53
N ASP A 238 24.39 7.71 1.41
CA ASP A 238 24.74 9.13 1.52
C ASP A 238 23.97 10.00 0.49
N GLY A 239 23.46 11.12 0.95
CA GLY A 239 22.83 12.14 0.10
C GLY A 239 21.33 11.96 -0.15
N ASN A 240 20.71 10.91 0.33
CA ASN A 240 19.27 10.75 0.29
C ASN A 240 18.58 11.55 1.40
N VAL A 241 17.42 12.13 1.09
CA VAL A 241 16.63 12.91 2.06
C VAL A 241 15.25 12.29 2.18
N SER A 242 14.87 11.98 3.39
CA SER A 242 13.55 11.46 3.72
C SER A 242 12.72 12.53 4.41
N LYS A 243 11.44 12.57 4.08
CA LYS A 243 10.50 13.49 4.71
C LYS A 243 9.23 12.77 5.12
N ILE A 244 8.78 13.05 6.34
CA ILE A 244 7.42 12.71 6.75
C ILE A 244 6.70 13.95 7.22
N THR A 245 5.43 14.09 6.82
CA THR A 245 4.56 15.22 7.20
C THR A 245 3.26 14.71 7.78
N PHE A 246 2.83 15.35 8.84
CA PHE A 246 1.52 15.12 9.47
C PHE A 246 0.74 16.45 9.50
N GLY A 247 -0.54 16.39 9.14
CA GLY A 247 -1.48 17.49 9.37
C GLY A 247 -1.89 17.61 10.85
N ASP A 248 -2.90 18.40 11.11
CA ASP A 248 -3.37 18.69 12.47
C ASP A 248 -4.03 17.46 13.12
N GLY A 249 -3.85 17.35 14.45
CA GLY A 249 -4.50 16.31 15.26
C GLY A 249 -3.96 14.90 15.05
N ALA A 250 -2.75 14.72 14.49
CA ALA A 250 -2.14 13.42 14.32
C ALA A 250 -1.87 12.74 15.67
N GLN A 251 -2.10 11.40 15.73
CA GLN A 251 -1.85 10.59 16.92
C GLN A 251 -0.89 9.45 16.56
N ILE A 252 0.22 9.33 17.32
CA ILE A 252 1.20 8.28 17.12
C ILE A 252 1.38 7.55 18.43
N GLU A 253 1.02 6.27 18.45
CA GLU A 253 1.09 5.41 19.62
C GLU A 253 2.05 4.24 19.38
N ALA A 254 3.00 4.01 20.31
CA ALA A 254 3.88 2.86 20.30
C ALA A 254 3.89 2.17 21.66
N HIS A 255 3.59 0.86 21.68
CA HIS A 255 3.45 0.07 22.89
C HIS A 255 4.29 -1.21 22.82
N GLY A 256 5.19 -1.42 23.77
CA GLY A 256 6.04 -2.59 23.89
C GLY A 256 7.39 -2.25 24.55
N TYR A 257 8.20 -3.26 24.83
CA TYR A 257 9.57 -3.06 25.31
C TYR A 257 10.41 -2.44 24.18
N ASN A 258 11.15 -1.36 24.46
CA ASN A 258 12.00 -0.65 23.49
C ASN A 258 11.24 -0.26 22.20
N ALA A 259 9.99 0.16 22.36
CA ALA A 259 9.16 0.62 21.24
C ALA A 259 9.26 2.15 21.12
N ASP A 260 9.55 2.66 19.93
CA ASP A 260 9.72 4.09 19.70
C ASP A 260 8.54 4.67 18.90
N GLY A 261 8.09 5.86 19.31
CA GLY A 261 7.07 6.58 18.55
C GLY A 261 7.60 7.02 17.18
N ILE A 262 8.68 7.81 17.18
CA ILE A 262 9.36 8.28 15.96
C ILE A 262 10.87 8.14 16.12
N HIS A 263 11.50 7.49 15.17
CA HIS A 263 12.93 7.28 15.12
C HIS A 263 13.52 7.75 13.79
N VAL A 264 14.42 8.73 13.82
CA VAL A 264 15.05 9.31 12.63
C VAL A 264 16.55 9.10 12.68
N GLU A 265 17.05 8.12 11.94
CA GLU A 265 18.49 7.88 11.72
C GLU A 265 18.98 8.51 10.40
N ALA A 266 18.09 8.82 9.50
CA ALA A 266 18.39 9.39 8.19
C ALA A 266 19.01 10.78 8.33
N GLU A 267 20.15 11.03 7.66
CA GLU A 267 20.78 12.36 7.63
C GLU A 267 19.93 13.36 6.86
N ASN A 268 19.96 14.64 7.29
CA ASN A 268 19.28 15.77 6.67
C ASN A 268 17.76 15.57 6.45
N SER A 269 17.17 14.60 7.14
CA SER A 269 15.77 14.24 7.00
C SER A 269 14.87 15.06 7.92
N THR A 270 13.58 15.12 7.61
CA THR A 270 12.65 15.99 8.32
C THR A 270 11.38 15.24 8.70
N ALA A 271 10.95 15.42 9.95
CA ALA A 271 9.62 15.08 10.40
C ALA A 271 8.87 16.39 10.73
N GLU A 272 7.78 16.67 10.04
CA GLU A 272 6.95 17.87 10.23
C GLU A 272 5.60 17.47 10.84
N PHE A 273 5.14 18.23 11.83
CA PHE A 273 3.92 17.95 12.58
C PHE A 273 3.01 19.17 12.55
N GLY A 274 1.72 18.95 12.32
CA GLY A 274 0.68 19.95 12.47
C GLY A 274 0.32 20.20 13.94
N ASP A 275 -0.58 21.15 14.15
CA ASP A 275 -1.08 21.51 15.47
C ASP A 275 -1.76 20.30 16.15
N ASP A 276 -1.77 20.27 17.49
CA ASP A 276 -2.40 19.23 18.30
C ASP A 276 -1.91 17.79 18.05
N THR A 277 -0.71 17.61 17.48
CA THR A 277 -0.09 16.28 17.34
C THR A 277 0.24 15.68 18.70
N VAL A 278 -0.14 14.42 18.91
CA VAL A 278 0.15 13.65 20.15
C VAL A 278 1.02 12.43 19.82
N ILE A 279 2.14 12.31 20.54
CA ILE A 279 3.00 11.12 20.47
C ILE A 279 3.02 10.45 21.83
N SER A 280 2.51 9.23 21.91
CA SER A 280 2.37 8.47 23.15
C SER A 280 3.11 7.15 23.07
N VAL A 281 3.99 6.89 24.03
CA VAL A 281 4.71 5.62 24.10
C VAL A 281 4.53 4.97 25.46
N SER A 282 4.53 3.66 25.50
CA SER A 282 4.49 2.91 26.76
C SER A 282 5.31 1.62 26.64
N GLY A 283 6.07 1.34 27.67
CA GLY A 283 6.98 0.20 27.78
C GLY A 283 8.32 0.63 28.38
N GLU A 284 9.08 -0.33 28.87
CA GLU A 284 10.41 -0.10 29.39
C GLU A 284 11.36 0.22 28.21
N ASP A 285 12.29 1.17 28.39
CA ASP A 285 13.28 1.63 27.40
C ASP A 285 12.70 2.25 26.11
N SER A 286 11.41 2.66 26.12
CA SER A 286 10.74 3.24 24.95
C SER A 286 10.98 4.75 24.84
N THR A 287 11.07 5.27 23.60
CA THR A 287 11.34 6.69 23.30
C THR A 287 10.23 7.32 22.48
N GLY A 288 9.72 8.47 22.92
CA GLY A 288 8.70 9.20 22.15
C GLY A 288 9.20 9.65 20.78
N VAL A 289 10.32 10.39 20.75
CA VAL A 289 10.94 10.92 19.52
C VAL A 289 12.47 10.88 19.64
N SER A 290 13.14 10.34 18.65
CA SER A 290 14.60 10.26 18.55
C SER A 290 15.11 10.77 17.21
N PHE A 291 16.11 11.65 17.22
CA PHE A 291 16.82 12.14 16.05
C PHE A 291 18.31 11.80 16.18
N GLY A 292 18.78 10.77 15.49
CA GLY A 292 20.16 10.31 15.45
C GLY A 292 20.93 10.76 14.21
N GLY A 293 20.26 11.01 13.10
CA GLY A 293 20.89 11.42 11.84
C GLY A 293 21.44 12.84 11.87
N ALA A 294 22.65 13.05 11.34
CA ALA A 294 23.26 14.38 11.26
C ALA A 294 22.40 15.32 10.41
N GLY A 295 22.08 16.51 10.92
CA GLY A 295 21.25 17.50 10.21
C GLY A 295 19.76 17.18 10.12
N SER A 296 19.31 16.07 10.71
CA SER A 296 17.88 15.76 10.81
C SER A 296 17.15 16.68 11.80
N LYS A 297 15.87 16.90 11.58
CA LYS A 297 15.08 17.83 12.41
C LYS A 297 13.62 17.44 12.51
N GLY A 298 13.02 17.79 13.66
CA GLY A 298 11.57 17.87 13.87
C GLY A 298 11.09 19.31 13.77
N VAL A 299 9.93 19.50 13.18
CA VAL A 299 9.24 20.81 13.10
C VAL A 299 7.85 20.61 13.68
N PHE A 300 7.54 21.37 14.74
CA PHE A 300 6.29 21.30 15.50
C PHE A 300 5.56 22.61 15.43
#